data_9a3587a78b4fbfe0559908969c988145
#
_entry.id   9a3587a78b4fbfe0559908969c988145
#
_cell.length_a   1.000
_cell.length_b   1.000
_cell.length_c   1.000
_cell.angle_alpha   90.00
_cell.angle_beta   90.00
_cell.angle_gamma   90.00
#
_symmetry.space_group_name_H-M   'P 1'
#
loop_
_entity.id
_entity.type
_entity.pdbx_description
1 polymer ?
#
loop_
_entity_poly.entity_id
_entity_poly.type
_entity_poly.pdbx_seq_one_letter_code
_entity_poly.pdbx_strand_id
1 'polypeptide(L)'
;MRAKKLLIAVVLVLLMLPYQPFQANAAENEGNNYPIVFVHGLGGWGEDEFAGYPYWGGTKDVIGHLNDLGYEAYQATVSPVSSNYDRSVELYHYIKGGTVDYGAAHAKEHGHARYGRTFPGIYPEWDENHPIHLVGHSMGGLTSRGVIDLLEDGSEEERAYQQAHPEETISSLFEGGKSWVHSATSIGTPHNGSTFADNENLIIDFIKDFVLNISTVTGISKENFLYDFKLDQWGIRRQAGETFTSYLNRVMNSRVWDSEDISVYDLSTPGA
;
A
#
# COMPACT_ATOMS: atom_id res chain seq x y z
N MET A 1 8.17 -16.98 -49.26
CA MET A 1 9.40 -17.30 -48.49
C MET A 1 10.38 -16.11 -48.37
N ARG A 2 10.64 -15.32 -49.43
CA ARG A 2 11.60 -14.18 -49.37
C ARG A 2 11.19 -13.05 -48.42
N ALA A 3 9.92 -12.67 -48.37
CA ALA A 3 9.43 -11.60 -47.50
C ALA A 3 9.54 -11.92 -45.98
N LYS A 4 9.27 -13.17 -45.55
CA LYS A 4 9.45 -13.62 -44.17
C LYS A 4 10.91 -13.62 -43.71
N LYS A 5 11.84 -13.99 -44.63
CA LYS A 5 13.29 -13.95 -44.34
C LYS A 5 13.81 -12.51 -44.21
N LEU A 6 13.25 -11.59 -45.02
CA LEU A 6 13.60 -10.17 -44.94
C LEU A 6 13.11 -9.56 -43.64
N LEU A 7 11.88 -9.89 -43.21
CA LEU A 7 11.31 -9.39 -41.93
C LEU A 7 12.12 -9.87 -40.72
N ILE A 8 12.52 -11.15 -40.70
CA ILE A 8 13.37 -11.73 -39.66
C ILE A 8 14.74 -11.05 -39.61
N ALA A 9 15.34 -10.77 -40.76
CA ALA A 9 16.63 -10.07 -40.84
C ALA A 9 16.55 -8.64 -40.33
N VAL A 10 15.46 -7.91 -40.63
CA VAL A 10 15.24 -6.55 -40.15
C VAL A 10 15.03 -6.52 -38.61
N VAL A 11 14.29 -7.49 -38.08
CA VAL A 11 14.09 -7.63 -36.62
C VAL A 11 15.39 -7.96 -35.90
N LEU A 12 16.23 -8.85 -36.48
CA LEU A 12 17.53 -9.17 -35.89
C LEU A 12 18.52 -8.01 -35.96
N VAL A 13 18.48 -7.20 -37.01
CA VAL A 13 19.31 -5.97 -37.11
C VAL A 13 18.86 -4.91 -36.08
N LEU A 14 17.55 -4.77 -35.84
CA LEU A 14 17.02 -3.88 -34.80
C LEU A 14 17.40 -4.32 -33.39
N LEU A 15 17.51 -5.64 -33.14
CA LEU A 15 17.97 -6.19 -31.87
C LEU A 15 19.50 -6.07 -31.65
N MET A 16 20.24 -5.84 -32.71
CA MET A 16 21.71 -5.64 -32.67
C MET A 16 22.13 -4.17 -32.60
N LEU A 17 21.18 -3.23 -32.65
CA LEU A 17 21.50 -1.83 -32.36
C LEU A 17 21.97 -1.73 -30.90
N PRO A 18 23.13 -1.10 -30.65
CA PRO A 18 23.60 -0.94 -29.28
C PRO A 18 22.53 -0.19 -28.49
N TYR A 19 21.96 -0.86 -27.50
CA TYR A 19 21.10 -0.23 -26.52
C TYR A 19 21.96 0.79 -25.80
N GLN A 20 21.84 2.06 -26.20
CA GLN A 20 22.41 3.16 -25.43
C GLN A 20 21.46 3.36 -24.25
N PRO A 21 21.86 3.04 -23.01
CA PRO A 21 21.05 3.41 -21.86
C PRO A 21 20.93 4.93 -21.90
N PHE A 22 19.71 5.42 -21.91
CA PHE A 22 19.45 6.84 -21.78
C PHE A 22 19.96 7.25 -20.40
N GLN A 23 21.18 7.82 -20.35
CA GLN A 23 21.66 8.48 -19.15
C GLN A 23 20.90 9.81 -19.07
N ALA A 24 19.83 9.80 -18.30
CA ALA A 24 19.29 11.06 -17.79
C ALA A 24 20.37 11.65 -16.90
N ASN A 25 21.13 12.64 -17.44
CA ASN A 25 21.91 13.51 -16.59
C ASN A 25 20.88 14.35 -15.82
N ALA A 26 20.61 13.98 -14.57
CA ALA A 26 19.97 14.90 -13.65
C ALA A 26 20.90 16.12 -13.59
N ALA A 27 20.39 17.28 -13.99
CA ALA A 27 21.13 18.52 -13.83
C ALA A 27 21.40 18.69 -12.32
N GLU A 28 22.66 18.92 -11.96
CA GLU A 28 23.02 19.26 -10.58
C GLU A 28 22.14 20.44 -10.13
N ASN A 29 21.30 20.24 -9.09
CA ASN A 29 20.39 21.19 -8.43
C ASN A 29 18.99 21.44 -9.01
N GLU A 30 18.47 20.68 -9.97
CA GLU A 30 17.04 20.71 -10.31
C GLU A 30 16.29 19.47 -9.78
N GLY A 31 16.83 18.79 -8.79
CA GLY A 31 16.29 17.56 -8.21
C GLY A 31 15.12 17.83 -7.25
N ASN A 32 14.29 16.83 -7.11
CA ASN A 32 13.27 16.78 -6.07
C ASN A 32 13.91 16.91 -4.67
N ASN A 33 13.42 17.83 -3.85
CA ASN A 33 13.89 18.08 -2.49
C ASN A 33 12.94 17.53 -1.42
N TYR A 34 11.82 16.89 -1.81
CA TYR A 34 10.84 16.33 -0.88
C TYR A 34 10.97 14.82 -0.81
N PRO A 35 10.74 14.21 0.37
CA PRO A 35 10.76 12.76 0.51
C PRO A 35 9.74 12.07 -0.41
N ILE A 36 10.11 10.87 -0.88
CA ILE A 36 9.28 10.05 -1.74
C ILE A 36 8.82 8.84 -0.93
N VAL A 37 7.51 8.69 -0.74
CA VAL A 37 6.94 7.55 -0.03
C VAL A 37 6.27 6.62 -1.02
N PHE A 38 6.74 5.39 -1.07
CA PHE A 38 6.25 4.33 -1.95
C PHE A 38 5.20 3.48 -1.24
N VAL A 39 4.02 3.34 -1.84
CA VAL A 39 2.85 2.66 -1.26
C VAL A 39 2.53 1.41 -2.07
N HIS A 40 2.68 0.24 -1.47
CA HIS A 40 2.43 -1.06 -2.11
C HIS A 40 0.93 -1.32 -2.36
N GLY A 41 0.63 -2.24 -3.28
CA GLY A 41 -0.72 -2.66 -3.62
C GLY A 41 -1.25 -3.82 -2.76
N LEU A 42 -2.32 -4.45 -3.28
CA LEU A 42 -2.93 -5.65 -2.70
C LEU A 42 -1.90 -6.75 -2.50
N GLY A 43 -1.92 -7.38 -1.33
CA GLY A 43 -0.98 -8.45 -1.00
C GLY A 43 0.47 -7.98 -0.81
N GLY A 44 0.75 -6.68 -0.84
CA GLY A 44 2.11 -6.14 -0.71
C GLY A 44 2.69 -6.27 0.70
N TRP A 45 3.94 -5.89 0.86
CA TRP A 45 4.71 -6.09 2.10
C TRP A 45 5.76 -5.00 2.32
N GLY A 46 6.26 -4.94 3.56
CA GLY A 46 7.32 -4.05 3.98
C GLY A 46 8.71 -4.67 3.96
N GLU A 47 9.71 -3.87 4.34
CA GLU A 47 11.13 -4.26 4.34
C GLU A 47 11.44 -5.41 5.31
N ASP A 48 10.73 -5.49 6.44
CA ASP A 48 10.94 -6.53 7.46
C ASP A 48 10.24 -7.86 7.14
N GLU A 49 9.50 -7.90 6.04
CA GLU A 49 8.75 -9.08 5.62
C GLU A 49 9.49 -9.80 4.48
N PHE A 50 9.10 -11.03 4.18
CA PHE A 50 9.69 -11.85 3.12
C PHE A 50 11.24 -11.92 3.16
N ALA A 51 11.82 -11.95 4.37
CA ALA A 51 13.26 -11.98 4.60
C ALA A 51 14.01 -10.81 3.92
N GLY A 52 13.40 -9.65 3.85
CA GLY A 52 13.97 -8.46 3.23
C GLY A 52 13.97 -8.46 1.71
N TYR A 53 13.16 -9.33 1.07
CA TYR A 53 12.98 -9.27 -0.38
C TYR A 53 12.16 -8.03 -0.75
N PRO A 54 12.72 -7.07 -1.51
CA PRO A 54 12.05 -5.80 -1.77
C PRO A 54 10.76 -5.96 -2.59
N TYR A 55 9.68 -5.34 -2.15
CA TYR A 55 8.47 -5.18 -2.98
C TYR A 55 8.78 -4.31 -4.21
N TRP A 56 9.54 -3.24 -4.01
CA TRP A 56 9.93 -2.29 -5.04
C TRP A 56 11.23 -2.71 -5.70
N GLY A 57 11.10 -3.34 -6.88
CA GLY A 57 12.21 -3.76 -7.72
C GLY A 57 12.62 -5.22 -7.60
N GLY A 58 12.12 -5.99 -6.66
CA GLY A 58 12.41 -7.41 -6.50
C GLY A 58 13.90 -7.67 -6.27
N THR A 59 14.63 -8.12 -7.30
CA THR A 59 16.07 -8.37 -7.21
C THR A 59 16.93 -7.10 -7.17
N LYS A 60 16.33 -5.93 -7.41
CA LYS A 60 16.99 -4.62 -7.34
C LYS A 60 16.23 -3.77 -6.35
N ASP A 61 16.89 -3.39 -5.28
CA ASP A 61 16.32 -2.47 -4.29
C ASP A 61 16.20 -1.07 -4.89
N VAL A 62 14.98 -0.69 -5.30
CA VAL A 62 14.70 0.62 -5.89
C VAL A 62 14.82 1.71 -4.83
N ILE A 63 14.34 1.45 -3.61
CA ILE A 63 14.36 2.43 -2.52
C ILE A 63 15.80 2.72 -2.11
N GLY A 64 16.61 1.69 -1.85
CA GLY A 64 18.02 1.83 -1.53
C GLY A 64 18.78 2.52 -2.65
N HIS A 65 18.49 2.20 -3.92
CA HIS A 65 19.13 2.86 -5.05
C HIS A 65 18.80 4.37 -5.12
N LEU A 66 17.58 4.78 -4.85
CA LEU A 66 17.21 6.20 -4.80
C LEU A 66 17.94 6.92 -3.65
N ASN A 67 18.03 6.28 -2.49
CA ASN A 67 18.78 6.81 -1.36
C ASN A 67 20.29 6.94 -1.66
N ASP A 68 20.89 5.97 -2.37
CA ASP A 68 22.28 6.03 -2.83
C ASP A 68 22.52 7.20 -3.82
N LEU A 69 21.49 7.61 -4.57
CA LEU A 69 21.52 8.76 -5.45
C LEU A 69 21.27 10.10 -4.72
N GLY A 70 21.05 10.07 -3.41
CA GLY A 70 20.84 11.24 -2.57
C GLY A 70 19.40 11.74 -2.48
N TYR A 71 18.41 10.96 -2.97
CA TYR A 71 17.01 11.21 -2.71
C TYR A 71 16.62 10.65 -1.35
N GLU A 72 15.65 11.25 -0.71
CA GLU A 72 15.05 10.71 0.52
C GLU A 72 13.84 9.86 0.13
N ALA A 73 13.99 8.52 0.15
CA ALA A 73 12.96 7.59 -0.29
C ALA A 73 12.63 6.58 0.81
N TYR A 74 11.34 6.34 0.99
CA TYR A 74 10.79 5.42 1.99
C TYR A 74 9.80 4.45 1.38
N GLN A 75 9.68 3.26 1.95
CA GLN A 75 8.62 2.32 1.66
C GLN A 75 7.61 2.32 2.81
N ALA A 76 6.36 2.64 2.52
CA ALA A 76 5.30 2.48 3.50
C ALA A 76 4.82 1.03 3.59
N THR A 77 4.45 0.62 4.81
CA THR A 77 3.93 -0.71 5.09
C THR A 77 2.58 -0.59 5.76
N VAL A 78 1.51 -0.84 5.02
CA VAL A 78 0.12 -0.82 5.47
C VAL A 78 -0.49 -2.22 5.35
N SER A 79 -1.73 -2.42 5.81
CA SER A 79 -2.41 -3.69 5.62
C SER A 79 -2.46 -4.07 4.13
N PRO A 80 -2.08 -5.29 3.78
CA PRO A 80 -2.12 -5.74 2.39
C PRO A 80 -3.53 -6.02 1.87
N VAL A 81 -4.54 -6.10 2.75
CA VAL A 81 -5.90 -6.54 2.39
C VAL A 81 -7.03 -5.70 2.99
N SER A 82 -6.77 -4.74 3.87
CA SER A 82 -7.79 -3.83 4.39
C SER A 82 -8.37 -2.94 3.28
N SER A 83 -9.46 -2.27 3.56
CA SER A 83 -10.09 -1.28 2.69
C SER A 83 -9.14 -0.13 2.34
N ASN A 84 -9.45 0.63 1.31
CA ASN A 84 -8.71 1.85 0.97
C ASN A 84 -8.78 2.88 2.09
N TYR A 85 -9.92 2.98 2.80
CA TYR A 85 -10.06 3.86 3.94
C TYR A 85 -9.09 3.48 5.06
N ASP A 86 -9.15 2.24 5.55
CA ASP A 86 -8.27 1.74 6.60
C ASP A 86 -6.79 1.91 6.24
N ARG A 87 -6.42 1.54 5.01
CA ARG A 87 -5.06 1.68 4.49
C ARG A 87 -4.61 3.14 4.43
N SER A 88 -5.52 4.07 4.12
CA SER A 88 -5.22 5.51 4.08
C SER A 88 -4.95 6.06 5.47
N VAL A 89 -5.74 5.65 6.46
CA VAL A 89 -5.53 5.98 7.86
C VAL A 89 -4.22 5.37 8.38
N GLU A 90 -3.94 4.11 8.05
CA GLU A 90 -2.67 3.45 8.38
C GLU A 90 -1.48 4.17 7.75
N LEU A 91 -1.59 4.57 6.46
CA LEU A 91 -0.54 5.29 5.75
C LEU A 91 -0.21 6.62 6.43
N TYR A 92 -1.24 7.38 6.84
CA TYR A 92 -1.05 8.61 7.59
C TYR A 92 -0.24 8.36 8.87
N HIS A 93 -0.64 7.38 9.67
CA HIS A 93 0.06 7.07 10.91
C HIS A 93 1.43 6.41 10.69
N TYR A 94 1.59 5.65 9.61
CA TYR A 94 2.89 5.10 9.24
C TYR A 94 3.91 6.20 8.94
N ILE A 95 3.48 7.25 8.22
CA ILE A 95 4.36 8.37 7.85
C ILE A 95 4.55 9.32 9.06
N LYS A 96 3.45 9.79 9.66
CA LYS A 96 3.47 10.81 10.71
C LYS A 96 3.86 10.28 12.08
N GLY A 97 3.53 9.01 12.35
CA GLY A 97 3.63 8.39 13.67
C GLY A 97 2.32 8.42 14.46
N GLY A 98 2.34 7.72 15.58
CA GLY A 98 1.19 7.62 16.48
C GLY A 98 0.40 6.33 16.38
N THR A 99 -0.64 6.21 17.19
CA THR A 99 -1.55 5.05 17.16
C THR A 99 -2.59 5.26 16.07
N VAL A 100 -2.76 4.26 15.20
CA VAL A 100 -3.79 4.28 14.17
C VAL A 100 -5.15 4.46 14.81
N ASP A 101 -5.86 5.51 14.42
CA ASP A 101 -7.24 5.81 14.83
C ASP A 101 -8.10 5.77 13.57
N TYR A 102 -8.82 4.66 13.38
CA TYR A 102 -9.68 4.46 12.20
C TYR A 102 -10.95 5.32 12.22
N GLY A 103 -11.18 6.04 13.33
CA GLY A 103 -12.40 6.80 13.55
C GLY A 103 -13.43 6.05 14.38
N ALA A 104 -14.23 6.79 15.13
CA ALA A 104 -15.24 6.20 16.01
C ALA A 104 -16.52 5.82 15.23
N ALA A 105 -16.91 6.65 14.26
CA ALA A 105 -18.06 6.39 13.39
C ALA A 105 -17.78 5.18 12.49
N HIS A 106 -16.67 5.20 11.77
CA HIS A 106 -16.23 4.14 10.87
C HIS A 106 -16.09 2.79 11.59
N ALA A 107 -15.39 2.76 12.71
CA ALA A 107 -15.20 1.53 13.48
C ALA A 107 -16.53 0.94 13.99
N LYS A 108 -17.48 1.79 14.34
CA LYS A 108 -18.83 1.39 14.76
C LYS A 108 -19.65 0.84 13.60
N GLU A 109 -19.59 1.48 12.43
CA GLU A 109 -20.30 1.07 11.22
C GLU A 109 -19.85 -0.31 10.76
N HIS A 110 -18.54 -0.53 10.66
CA HIS A 110 -17.97 -1.78 10.16
C HIS A 110 -17.76 -2.85 11.22
N GLY A 111 -17.92 -2.52 12.50
CA GLY A 111 -17.89 -3.47 13.61
C GLY A 111 -16.51 -4.01 13.97
N HIS A 112 -15.49 -3.16 13.83
CA HIS A 112 -14.11 -3.44 14.24
C HIS A 112 -13.61 -2.47 15.32
N ALA A 113 -12.38 -2.63 15.81
CA ALA A 113 -11.80 -1.75 16.81
C ALA A 113 -11.41 -0.41 16.19
N ARG A 114 -11.69 0.69 16.93
CA ARG A 114 -11.30 2.05 16.53
C ARG A 114 -9.78 2.21 16.42
N TYR A 115 -9.02 1.60 17.33
CA TYR A 115 -7.58 1.77 17.40
C TYR A 115 -6.82 0.54 16.91
N GLY A 116 -5.82 0.79 16.08
CA GLY A 116 -4.91 -0.21 15.55
C GLY A 116 -3.55 -0.21 16.26
N ARG A 117 -2.49 -0.46 15.49
CA ARG A 117 -1.11 -0.47 15.98
C ARG A 117 -0.56 0.95 16.11
N THR A 118 0.57 1.09 16.84
CA THR A 118 1.30 2.35 16.96
C THR A 118 2.53 2.30 16.09
N PHE A 119 2.75 3.35 15.30
CA PHE A 119 3.94 3.53 14.48
C PHE A 119 4.84 4.64 15.04
N PRO A 120 6.18 4.51 14.92
CA PRO A 120 7.11 5.57 15.32
C PRO A 120 7.07 6.79 14.37
N GLY A 121 6.57 6.58 13.13
CA GLY A 121 6.64 7.53 12.03
C GLY A 121 7.96 7.42 11.25
N ILE A 122 7.87 7.32 9.91
CA ILE A 122 9.06 7.36 9.05
C ILE A 122 9.46 8.79 8.70
N TYR A 123 8.52 9.72 8.78
CA TYR A 123 8.74 11.15 8.54
C TYR A 123 7.83 12.00 9.45
N PRO A 124 8.16 12.12 10.76
CA PRO A 124 7.32 12.82 11.75
C PRO A 124 7.16 14.32 11.48
N GLU A 125 8.08 14.93 10.72
CA GLU A 125 8.04 16.33 10.31
C GLU A 125 6.98 16.61 9.25
N TRP A 126 6.37 15.59 8.63
CA TRP A 126 5.38 15.72 7.57
C TRP A 126 4.26 16.70 7.94
N ASP A 127 4.24 17.81 7.23
CA ASP A 127 3.28 18.91 7.38
C ASP A 127 3.23 19.77 6.09
N GLU A 128 2.59 20.93 6.14
CA GLU A 128 2.48 21.85 4.99
C GLU A 128 3.82 22.45 4.52
N ASN A 129 4.82 22.51 5.41
CA ASN A 129 6.15 23.04 5.12
C ASN A 129 7.13 21.93 4.71
N HIS A 130 6.77 20.68 5.01
CA HIS A 130 7.55 19.47 4.75
C HIS A 130 6.70 18.47 3.96
N PRO A 131 6.22 18.83 2.75
CA PRO A 131 5.37 17.95 1.97
C PRO A 131 6.17 16.76 1.40
N ILE A 132 5.45 15.74 0.96
CA ILE A 132 6.02 14.53 0.39
C ILE A 132 5.50 14.27 -1.02
N HIS A 133 6.18 13.38 -1.75
CA HIS A 133 5.65 12.71 -2.93
C HIS A 133 5.12 11.32 -2.56
N LEU A 134 3.99 10.94 -3.12
CA LEU A 134 3.45 9.58 -3.03
C LEU A 134 3.61 8.85 -4.36
N VAL A 135 4.08 7.61 -4.30
CA VAL A 135 4.16 6.71 -5.47
C VAL A 135 3.42 5.42 -5.12
N GLY A 136 2.21 5.27 -5.65
CA GLY A 136 1.36 4.13 -5.37
C GLY A 136 1.33 3.12 -6.52
N HIS A 137 1.58 1.83 -6.21
CA HIS A 137 1.42 0.73 -7.18
C HIS A 137 0.11 0.00 -6.94
N SER A 138 -0.64 -0.30 -8.03
CA SER A 138 -1.89 -1.03 -7.95
C SER A 138 -2.87 -0.36 -6.95
N MET A 139 -3.41 -1.08 -5.97
CA MET A 139 -4.24 -0.53 -4.89
C MET A 139 -3.53 0.59 -4.09
N GLY A 140 -2.18 0.63 -4.07
CA GLY A 140 -1.43 1.70 -3.40
C GLY A 140 -1.70 3.09 -3.97
N GLY A 141 -2.10 3.20 -5.25
CA GLY A 141 -2.54 4.46 -5.84
C GLY A 141 -3.90 4.92 -5.32
N LEU A 142 -4.82 3.98 -5.03
CA LEU A 142 -6.11 4.28 -4.37
C LEU A 142 -5.86 4.72 -2.92
N THR A 143 -5.01 4.00 -2.19
CA THR A 143 -4.59 4.36 -0.83
C THR A 143 -3.96 5.77 -0.79
N SER A 144 -3.11 6.09 -1.78
CA SER A 144 -2.49 7.43 -1.88
C SER A 144 -3.53 8.53 -2.12
N ARG A 145 -4.56 8.27 -2.93
CA ARG A 145 -5.68 9.21 -3.11
C ARG A 145 -6.49 9.35 -1.83
N GLY A 146 -6.83 8.24 -1.18
CA GLY A 146 -7.64 8.28 0.03
C GLY A 146 -6.97 9.05 1.17
N VAL A 147 -5.63 8.93 1.36
CA VAL A 147 -4.95 9.74 2.36
C VAL A 147 -4.93 11.23 1.99
N ILE A 148 -4.86 11.58 0.70
CA ILE A 148 -4.98 12.97 0.24
C ILE A 148 -6.38 13.51 0.53
N ASP A 149 -7.42 12.76 0.16
CA ASP A 149 -8.80 13.14 0.42
C ASP A 149 -9.06 13.36 1.92
N LEU A 150 -8.56 12.45 2.77
CA LEU A 150 -8.66 12.61 4.23
C LEU A 150 -7.85 13.81 4.78
N LEU A 151 -6.70 14.12 4.20
CA LEU A 151 -5.91 15.30 4.58
C LEU A 151 -6.61 16.59 4.16
N GLU A 152 -7.13 16.67 2.93
CA GLU A 152 -7.70 17.90 2.38
C GLU A 152 -9.14 18.12 2.87
N ASP A 153 -10.00 17.10 2.78
CA ASP A 153 -11.43 17.19 3.08
C ASP A 153 -11.80 16.67 4.47
N GLY A 154 -10.96 15.79 5.05
CA GLY A 154 -11.23 15.10 6.31
C GLY A 154 -12.34 14.06 6.18
N SER A 155 -12.99 13.72 7.29
CA SER A 155 -14.17 12.85 7.32
C SER A 155 -15.38 13.59 7.89
N GLU A 156 -16.41 13.78 7.07
CA GLU A 156 -17.66 14.41 7.52
C GLU A 156 -18.36 13.55 8.59
N GLU A 157 -18.30 12.23 8.44
CA GLU A 157 -18.92 11.27 9.35
C GLU A 157 -18.28 11.32 10.73
N GLU A 158 -16.93 11.34 10.80
CA GLU A 158 -16.21 11.42 12.06
C GLU A 158 -16.45 12.77 12.76
N ARG A 159 -16.51 13.86 12.00
CA ARG A 159 -16.85 15.19 12.55
C ARG A 159 -18.29 15.23 13.06
N ALA A 160 -19.24 14.64 12.36
CA ALA A 160 -20.64 14.55 12.80
C ALA A 160 -20.78 13.66 14.04
N TYR A 161 -20.06 12.55 14.09
CA TYR A 161 -20.02 11.68 15.25
C TYR A 161 -19.49 12.40 16.48
N GLN A 162 -18.38 13.13 16.36
CA GLN A 162 -17.81 13.92 17.45
C GLN A 162 -18.78 15.01 17.93
N GLN A 163 -19.48 15.68 17.03
CA GLN A 163 -20.48 16.69 17.42
C GLN A 163 -21.61 16.08 18.27
N ALA A 164 -22.00 14.84 17.96
CA ALA A 164 -23.00 14.10 18.74
C ALA A 164 -22.43 13.49 20.03
N HIS A 165 -21.11 13.32 20.13
CA HIS A 165 -20.39 12.72 21.25
C HIS A 165 -19.19 13.62 21.65
N PRO A 166 -19.44 14.78 22.30
CA PRO A 166 -18.39 15.76 22.57
C PRO A 166 -17.29 15.30 23.53
N GLU A 167 -17.50 14.18 24.23
CA GLU A 167 -16.53 13.50 25.07
C GLU A 167 -15.49 12.70 24.28
N GLU A 168 -15.78 12.37 23.02
CA GLU A 168 -14.86 11.64 22.13
C GLU A 168 -13.86 12.61 21.48
N THR A 169 -12.63 12.14 21.33
CA THR A 169 -11.61 12.86 20.56
C THR A 169 -11.69 12.49 19.08
N ILE A 170 -11.32 13.40 18.22
CA ILE A 170 -11.20 13.15 16.78
C ILE A 170 -9.72 13.19 16.36
N SER A 171 -9.30 12.30 15.47
CA SER A 171 -7.98 12.40 14.86
C SER A 171 -7.88 13.67 14.02
N SER A 172 -6.73 14.36 14.09
CA SER A 172 -6.49 15.54 13.25
C SER A 172 -6.58 15.24 11.75
N LEU A 173 -6.38 13.99 11.33
CA LEU A 173 -6.57 13.55 9.95
C LEU A 173 -7.99 13.85 9.47
N PHE A 174 -8.99 13.60 10.30
CA PHE A 174 -10.41 13.75 9.94
C PHE A 174 -10.92 15.19 9.99
N GLU A 175 -10.10 16.13 10.46
CA GLU A 175 -10.45 17.56 10.46
C GLU A 175 -10.38 18.17 9.04
N GLY A 176 -9.49 17.65 8.19
CA GLY A 176 -9.23 18.18 6.84
C GLY A 176 -8.37 19.46 6.84
N GLY A 177 -8.33 20.12 5.70
CA GLY A 177 -7.66 21.42 5.53
C GLY A 177 -6.12 21.34 5.42
N LYS A 178 -5.57 20.15 5.10
CA LYS A 178 -4.12 19.89 5.09
C LYS A 178 -3.65 19.56 3.66
N SER A 179 -2.86 20.43 3.05
CA SER A 179 -2.24 20.20 1.73
C SER A 179 -0.77 19.78 1.91
N TRP A 180 -0.56 18.55 2.40
CA TRP A 180 0.75 18.01 2.77
C TRP A 180 1.38 17.09 1.73
N VAL A 181 0.70 16.86 0.61
CA VAL A 181 1.21 16.03 -0.49
C VAL A 181 1.54 16.91 -1.69
N HIS A 182 2.81 16.95 -2.07
CA HIS A 182 3.28 17.73 -3.21
C HIS A 182 2.84 17.12 -4.54
N SER A 183 2.92 15.81 -4.67
CA SER A 183 2.39 15.08 -5.83
C SER A 183 2.09 13.63 -5.51
N ALA A 184 1.18 13.03 -6.27
CA ALA A 184 0.89 11.62 -6.25
C ALA A 184 1.05 11.02 -7.65
N THR A 185 1.77 9.89 -7.73
CA THR A 185 1.95 9.11 -8.95
C THR A 185 1.36 7.72 -8.75
N SER A 186 0.49 7.30 -9.64
CA SER A 186 -0.09 5.94 -9.63
C SER A 186 0.49 5.08 -10.75
N ILE A 187 0.84 3.84 -10.42
CA ILE A 187 1.41 2.84 -11.32
C ILE A 187 0.46 1.65 -11.39
N GLY A 188 -0.20 1.47 -12.54
CA GLY A 188 -1.13 0.36 -12.75
C GLY A 188 -2.31 0.31 -11.78
N THR A 189 -2.79 1.45 -11.33
CA THR A 189 -3.87 1.58 -10.33
C THR A 189 -5.25 1.44 -10.98
N PRO A 190 -6.12 0.58 -10.44
CA PRO A 190 -7.49 0.41 -10.94
C PRO A 190 -8.41 1.50 -10.36
N HIS A 191 -8.30 2.75 -10.86
CA HIS A 191 -9.06 3.90 -10.33
C HIS A 191 -10.59 3.80 -10.45
N ASN A 192 -11.08 2.90 -11.27
CA ASN A 192 -12.52 2.63 -11.46
C ASN A 192 -12.85 1.15 -11.18
N GLY A 193 -12.12 0.54 -10.25
CA GLY A 193 -12.25 -0.87 -9.96
C GLY A 193 -11.65 -1.79 -11.02
N SER A 194 -11.80 -3.08 -10.81
CA SER A 194 -11.32 -4.15 -11.69
C SER A 194 -12.35 -5.26 -11.78
N THR A 195 -12.73 -5.63 -12.98
CA THR A 195 -13.62 -6.77 -13.22
C THR A 195 -13.07 -8.10 -12.68
N PHE A 196 -11.77 -8.18 -12.42
CA PHE A 196 -11.16 -9.31 -11.73
C PHE A 196 -11.65 -9.40 -10.26
N ALA A 197 -11.87 -8.25 -9.63
CA ALA A 197 -12.35 -8.18 -8.25
C ALA A 197 -13.87 -8.32 -8.13
N ASP A 198 -14.63 -8.26 -9.22
CA ASP A 198 -16.09 -8.52 -9.22
C ASP A 198 -16.41 -9.99 -8.85
N ASN A 199 -15.42 -10.87 -8.85
CA ASN A 199 -15.53 -12.22 -8.35
C ASN A 199 -14.69 -12.37 -7.07
N GLU A 200 -15.34 -12.20 -5.92
CA GLU A 200 -14.72 -12.26 -4.59
C GLU A 200 -13.89 -13.53 -4.37
N ASN A 201 -14.39 -14.68 -4.80
CA ASN A 201 -13.65 -15.94 -4.63
C ASN A 201 -12.34 -15.95 -5.42
N LEU A 202 -12.32 -15.40 -6.63
CA LEU A 202 -11.11 -15.35 -7.44
C LEU A 202 -10.04 -14.45 -6.82
N ILE A 203 -10.42 -13.31 -6.25
CA ILE A 203 -9.46 -12.39 -5.64
C ILE A 203 -8.94 -12.92 -4.30
N ILE A 204 -9.80 -13.56 -3.49
CA ILE A 204 -9.40 -14.21 -2.24
C ILE A 204 -8.45 -15.38 -2.52
N ASP A 205 -8.76 -16.23 -3.48
CA ASP A 205 -7.87 -17.31 -3.90
C ASP A 205 -6.54 -16.77 -4.45
N PHE A 206 -6.59 -15.68 -5.23
CA PHE A 206 -5.39 -15.01 -5.72
C PHE A 206 -4.52 -14.50 -4.57
N ILE A 207 -5.07 -13.82 -3.56
CA ILE A 207 -4.33 -13.34 -2.39
C ILE A 207 -3.66 -14.50 -1.67
N LYS A 208 -4.40 -15.58 -1.43
CA LYS A 208 -3.90 -16.78 -0.77
C LYS A 208 -2.76 -17.43 -1.55
N ASP A 209 -2.97 -17.65 -2.85
CA ASP A 209 -1.97 -18.27 -3.72
C ASP A 209 -0.74 -17.37 -3.88
N PHE A 210 -0.93 -16.06 -4.02
CA PHE A 210 0.14 -15.09 -4.11
C PHE A 210 1.06 -15.16 -2.88
N VAL A 211 0.50 -15.06 -1.67
CA VAL A 211 1.25 -15.13 -0.41
C VAL A 211 1.96 -16.48 -0.26
N LEU A 212 1.31 -17.59 -0.61
CA LEU A 212 1.92 -18.93 -0.55
C LEU A 212 3.04 -19.11 -1.60
N ASN A 213 2.89 -18.56 -2.79
CA ASN A 213 3.88 -18.70 -3.85
C ASN A 213 5.14 -17.87 -3.59
N ILE A 214 4.99 -16.65 -3.06
CA ILE A 214 6.16 -15.83 -2.68
C ILE A 214 6.97 -16.53 -1.59
N SER A 215 6.33 -17.20 -0.62
CA SER A 215 7.06 -17.99 0.39
C SER A 215 7.95 -19.07 -0.24
N THR A 216 7.55 -19.59 -1.38
CA THR A 216 8.30 -20.63 -2.11
C THR A 216 9.47 -20.02 -2.90
N VAL A 217 9.27 -18.85 -3.52
CA VAL A 217 10.32 -18.17 -4.31
C VAL A 217 11.44 -17.64 -3.40
N THR A 218 11.12 -17.19 -2.20
CA THR A 218 12.11 -16.69 -1.24
C THR A 218 12.92 -17.81 -0.57
N GLY A 219 12.56 -19.08 -0.76
CA GLY A 219 13.25 -20.23 -0.14
C GLY A 219 13.10 -20.30 1.39
N ILE A 220 12.22 -19.50 1.96
CA ILE A 220 11.97 -19.46 3.41
C ILE A 220 11.02 -20.60 3.76
N SER A 221 11.36 -21.36 4.82
CA SER A 221 10.42 -22.38 5.32
C SER A 221 9.10 -21.70 5.74
N LYS A 222 7.97 -22.34 5.43
CA LYS A 222 6.63 -21.84 5.80
C LYS A 222 6.47 -21.56 7.31
N GLU A 223 7.28 -22.19 8.13
CA GLU A 223 7.28 -22.03 9.59
C GLU A 223 7.91 -20.71 10.03
N ASN A 224 8.94 -20.24 9.32
CA ASN A 224 9.69 -19.00 9.60
C ASN A 224 9.27 -17.83 8.71
N PHE A 225 8.21 -18.00 7.93
CA PHE A 225 7.74 -16.99 7.02
C PHE A 225 7.13 -15.80 7.79
N LEU A 226 7.74 -14.64 7.63
CA LEU A 226 7.29 -13.39 8.25
C LEU A 226 6.44 -12.63 7.23
N TYR A 227 5.13 -12.70 7.42
CA TYR A 227 4.15 -11.88 6.72
C TYR A 227 2.99 -11.60 7.65
N ASP A 228 2.58 -10.36 7.73
CA ASP A 228 1.52 -9.89 8.60
C ASP A 228 0.42 -9.23 7.78
N PHE A 229 -0.81 -9.74 7.89
CA PHE A 229 -1.97 -9.14 7.23
C PHE A 229 -2.39 -7.81 7.84
N LYS A 230 -1.84 -7.45 9.01
CA LYS A 230 -2.10 -6.16 9.68
C LYS A 230 -3.59 -5.86 9.88
N LEU A 231 -4.34 -6.89 10.27
CA LEU A 231 -5.77 -6.82 10.56
C LEU A 231 -6.04 -6.63 12.06
N ASP A 232 -5.28 -5.73 12.69
CA ASP A 232 -5.33 -5.51 14.14
C ASP A 232 -6.70 -5.02 14.60
N GLN A 233 -7.34 -4.15 13.82
CA GLN A 233 -8.68 -3.63 14.08
C GLN A 233 -9.74 -4.73 14.10
N TRP A 234 -9.52 -5.80 13.35
CA TRP A 234 -10.39 -6.99 13.34
C TRP A 234 -10.02 -8.02 14.43
N GLY A 235 -9.04 -7.71 15.30
CA GLY A 235 -8.55 -8.63 16.34
C GLY A 235 -7.70 -9.77 15.77
N ILE A 236 -7.23 -9.66 14.54
CA ILE A 236 -6.48 -10.72 13.85
C ILE A 236 -5.00 -10.37 13.82
N ARG A 237 -4.31 -10.67 14.93
CA ARG A 237 -2.84 -10.57 15.03
C ARG A 237 -2.23 -11.95 15.02
N ARG A 238 -1.03 -12.08 14.41
CA ARG A 238 -0.25 -13.32 14.55
C ARG A 238 0.15 -13.49 16.02
N GLN A 239 -0.12 -14.68 16.55
CA GLN A 239 0.17 -14.99 17.94
C GLN A 239 1.61 -15.47 18.13
N ALA A 240 2.17 -15.26 19.33
CA ALA A 240 3.50 -15.76 19.66
C ALA A 240 3.53 -17.30 19.54
N GLY A 241 4.48 -17.82 18.75
CA GLY A 241 4.62 -19.25 18.48
C GLY A 241 3.62 -19.82 17.45
N GLU A 242 2.74 -18.98 16.87
CA GLU A 242 1.84 -19.42 15.82
C GLU A 242 2.59 -19.62 14.51
N THR A 243 2.39 -20.79 13.86
CA THR A 243 2.94 -21.01 12.52
C THR A 243 2.24 -20.11 11.51
N PHE A 244 2.95 -19.76 10.42
CA PHE A 244 2.35 -18.96 9.36
C PHE A 244 1.11 -19.63 8.75
N THR A 245 1.14 -20.94 8.56
CA THR A 245 -0.01 -21.70 8.03
C THR A 245 -1.24 -21.61 8.94
N SER A 246 -1.05 -21.67 10.28
CA SER A 246 -2.15 -21.51 11.24
C SER A 246 -2.72 -20.09 11.17
N TYR A 247 -1.85 -19.08 11.16
CA TYR A 247 -2.23 -17.68 11.04
C TYR A 247 -2.99 -17.41 9.73
N LEU A 248 -2.44 -17.85 8.58
CA LEU A 248 -3.10 -17.72 7.28
C LEU A 248 -4.49 -18.37 7.27
N ASN A 249 -4.63 -19.59 7.82
CA ASN A 249 -5.93 -20.25 7.91
C ASN A 249 -6.92 -19.44 8.77
N ARG A 250 -6.46 -18.83 9.86
CA ARG A 250 -7.30 -18.01 10.73
C ARG A 250 -7.73 -16.71 10.03
N VAL A 251 -6.84 -16.08 9.26
CA VAL A 251 -7.16 -14.93 8.41
C VAL A 251 -8.19 -15.32 7.35
N MET A 252 -7.93 -16.39 6.58
CA MET A 252 -8.79 -16.80 5.46
C MET A 252 -10.19 -17.27 5.89
N ASN A 253 -10.35 -17.72 7.14
CA ASN A 253 -11.64 -18.13 7.70
C ASN A 253 -12.28 -17.07 8.62
N SER A 254 -11.76 -15.85 8.62
CA SER A 254 -12.31 -14.77 9.43
C SER A 254 -13.46 -14.06 8.72
N ARG A 255 -14.32 -13.42 9.51
CA ARG A 255 -15.46 -12.63 9.01
C ARG A 255 -15.06 -11.35 8.27
N VAL A 256 -13.78 -10.98 8.24
CA VAL A 256 -13.30 -9.78 7.56
C VAL A 256 -13.64 -9.83 6.06
N TRP A 257 -13.69 -11.02 5.49
CA TRP A 257 -14.01 -11.19 4.07
C TRP A 257 -15.50 -11.01 3.74
N ASP A 258 -16.37 -10.99 4.76
CA ASP A 258 -17.81 -10.73 4.61
C ASP A 258 -18.13 -9.21 4.75
N SER A 259 -17.11 -8.37 5.00
CA SER A 259 -17.27 -6.93 5.17
C SER A 259 -17.09 -6.18 3.85
N GLU A 260 -17.79 -5.05 3.69
CA GLU A 260 -17.50 -4.07 2.64
C GLU A 260 -16.23 -3.24 2.95
N ASP A 261 -15.78 -3.23 4.20
CA ASP A 261 -14.55 -2.58 4.64
C ASP A 261 -13.32 -3.47 4.41
N ILE A 262 -13.13 -3.89 3.18
CA ILE A 262 -12.04 -4.78 2.73
C ILE A 262 -11.64 -4.48 1.28
N SER A 263 -10.37 -4.72 0.97
CA SER A 263 -9.81 -4.50 -0.38
C SER A 263 -10.56 -5.19 -1.51
N VAL A 264 -11.18 -6.34 -1.23
CA VAL A 264 -11.93 -7.09 -2.24
C VAL A 264 -13.13 -6.29 -2.73
N TYR A 265 -13.84 -5.64 -1.83
CA TYR A 265 -14.96 -4.76 -2.16
C TYR A 265 -14.46 -3.51 -2.89
N ASP A 266 -13.51 -2.78 -2.33
CA ASP A 266 -12.98 -1.53 -2.91
C ASP A 266 -12.35 -1.67 -4.29
N LEU A 267 -11.82 -2.85 -4.60
CA LEU A 267 -11.25 -3.14 -5.91
C LEU A 267 -12.29 -3.62 -6.94
N SER A 268 -13.49 -3.95 -6.50
CA SER A 268 -14.58 -4.33 -7.39
C SER A 268 -15.13 -3.11 -8.13
N THR A 269 -15.81 -3.34 -9.27
CA THR A 269 -16.44 -2.24 -10.01
C THR A 269 -17.63 -1.60 -9.27
N PRO A 270 -18.39 -2.32 -8.41
CA PRO A 270 -19.38 -1.69 -7.54
C PRO A 270 -18.82 -0.88 -6.38
N GLY A 271 -17.63 -1.24 -5.87
CA GLY A 271 -16.99 -0.60 -4.71
C GLY A 271 -16.05 0.56 -5.05
N ALA A 272 -15.73 0.76 -6.34
CA ALA A 272 -14.75 1.75 -6.81
C ALA A 272 -15.35 3.15 -7.06
#